data_197de22c75024c531e3f6c8f3a3f4102
#
_entry.id   197de22c75024c531e3f6c8f3a3f4102
#
_cell.length_a   1.000
_cell.length_b   1.000
_cell.length_c   1.000
_cell.angle_alpha   90.00
_cell.angle_beta   90.00
_cell.angle_gamma   90.00
#
_symmetry.space_group_name_H-M   'P 1'
#
loop_
_entity.id
_entity.type
_entity.pdbx_description
1 polymer ?
#
loop_
_entity_poly.entity_id
_entity_poly.type
_entity_poly.pdbx_seq_one_letter_code
_entity_poly.pdbx_strand_id
1 'polypeptide(L)'
;MADFEGLFPAIITPMSRDTGKLNEAAFREVMEFNIQAGVHGFWVAGGTGESVLLDDDENMRIAEIAADQSRGRIKNIMHVGAATTERAIALAENAARAGVEAICCVPPFFYRQTDEAIVEHYRAVAAAADLPLFVYNLPQSTGVEITPELMQKIQDAVPQLKGLKHSAPSFPNVREFAHMGLDCFIGSSLLMLPALTIGAIGCVDGPPNFAPELWLEIWDAYNAGDIKRAEVAQDRASEATMLVREFGLHATAKVILSERLGIDCGDPRAPGRPLSKEKQAIVLRRAEELGLTRVAVAQGDD
;
A
#
# COMPACT_ATOMS: atom_id res chain seq x y z
N MET A 1 -15.34 0.31 16.25
CA MET A 1 -14.54 0.72 15.08
C MET A 1 -13.69 -0.47 14.67
N ALA A 2 -13.58 -0.75 13.38
CA ALA A 2 -12.68 -1.80 12.91
C ALA A 2 -11.24 -1.43 13.30
N ASP A 3 -10.43 -2.44 13.66
CA ASP A 3 -9.02 -2.19 14.03
C ASP A 3 -8.18 -1.67 12.85
N PHE A 4 -8.64 -1.91 11.62
CA PHE A 4 -8.01 -1.48 10.36
C PHE A 4 -9.09 -0.83 9.49
N GLU A 5 -9.12 0.49 9.39
CA GLU A 5 -10.04 1.23 8.53
C GLU A 5 -9.43 2.57 8.09
N GLY A 6 -9.88 3.12 6.98
CA GLY A 6 -9.48 4.43 6.48
C GLY A 6 -8.43 4.39 5.38
N LEU A 7 -7.55 5.39 5.38
CA LEU A 7 -6.52 5.55 4.36
C LEU A 7 -5.20 4.89 4.79
N PHE A 8 -4.75 3.91 4.03
CA PHE A 8 -3.47 3.20 4.19
C PHE A 8 -2.63 3.40 2.92
N PRO A 9 -1.82 4.45 2.81
CA PRO A 9 -0.93 4.59 1.66
C PRO A 9 -0.07 3.35 1.48
N ALA A 10 -0.06 2.81 0.24
CA ALA A 10 0.94 1.84 -0.14
C ALA A 10 2.25 2.60 -0.34
N ILE A 11 3.14 2.53 0.67
CA ILE A 11 4.31 3.40 0.76
C ILE A 11 5.42 2.99 -0.21
N ILE A 12 6.10 3.97 -0.83
CA ILE A 12 7.28 3.71 -1.66
C ILE A 12 8.47 3.27 -0.80
N THR A 13 9.43 2.62 -1.44
CA THR A 13 10.75 2.36 -0.85
C THR A 13 11.77 3.29 -1.52
N PRO A 14 12.20 4.37 -0.87
CA PRO A 14 13.27 5.23 -1.36
C PRO A 14 14.59 4.47 -1.49
N MET A 15 15.32 4.74 -2.56
CA MET A 15 16.59 4.10 -2.87
C MET A 15 17.71 5.13 -2.91
N SER A 16 18.88 4.77 -2.43
CA SER A 16 20.08 5.59 -2.63
C SER A 16 20.51 5.55 -4.11
N ARG A 17 20.75 6.71 -4.73
CA ARG A 17 21.23 6.77 -6.12
C ARG A 17 22.64 6.18 -6.27
N ASP A 18 23.47 6.30 -5.23
CA ASP A 18 24.85 5.85 -5.26
C ASP A 18 24.98 4.33 -5.18
N THR A 19 24.12 3.70 -4.35
CA THR A 19 24.25 2.26 -4.05
C THR A 19 23.12 1.41 -4.63
N GLY A 20 21.99 2.02 -5.01
CA GLY A 20 20.76 1.31 -5.40
C GLY A 20 20.10 0.55 -4.25
N LYS A 21 20.54 0.75 -3.01
CA LYS A 21 20.01 0.10 -1.81
C LYS A 21 19.00 1.01 -1.11
N LEU A 22 18.30 0.46 -0.12
CA LEU A 22 17.36 1.19 0.73
C LEU A 22 17.98 2.46 1.29
N ASN A 23 17.31 3.60 1.09
CA ASN A 23 17.62 4.87 1.76
C ASN A 23 16.74 4.99 3.01
N GLU A 24 17.26 4.52 4.16
CA GLU A 24 16.51 4.47 5.42
C GLU A 24 16.05 5.86 5.88
N ALA A 25 16.92 6.87 5.76
CA ALA A 25 16.58 8.23 6.18
C ALA A 25 15.41 8.79 5.36
N ALA A 26 15.46 8.68 4.03
CA ALA A 26 14.38 9.12 3.17
C ALA A 26 13.10 8.29 3.40
N PHE A 27 13.19 6.99 3.71
CA PHE A 27 12.03 6.16 4.02
C PHE A 27 11.33 6.65 5.29
N ARG A 28 12.08 6.96 6.34
CA ARG A 28 11.53 7.53 7.58
C ARG A 28 10.86 8.89 7.36
N GLU A 29 11.46 9.77 6.56
CA GLU A 29 10.87 11.08 6.21
C GLU A 29 9.55 10.93 5.44
N VAL A 30 9.48 9.99 4.48
CA VAL A 30 8.24 9.70 3.75
C VAL A 30 7.16 9.14 4.68
N MET A 31 7.53 8.27 5.62
CA MET A 31 6.59 7.77 6.63
C MET A 31 6.11 8.90 7.53
N GLU A 32 7.02 9.71 8.06
CA GLU A 32 6.67 10.78 8.98
C GLU A 32 5.75 11.82 8.33
N PHE A 33 6.03 12.20 7.09
CA PHE A 33 5.15 13.06 6.29
C PHE A 33 3.70 12.54 6.25
N ASN A 34 3.53 11.26 5.97
CA ASN A 34 2.20 10.66 5.91
C ASN A 34 1.54 10.54 7.29
N ILE A 35 2.32 10.23 8.33
CA ILE A 35 1.83 10.18 9.72
C ILE A 35 1.32 11.56 10.16
N GLN A 36 2.09 12.61 9.88
CA GLN A 36 1.69 13.99 10.20
C GLN A 36 0.47 14.46 9.40
N ALA A 37 0.29 13.97 8.20
CA ALA A 37 -0.92 14.23 7.42
C ALA A 37 -2.18 13.57 8.02
N GLY A 38 -2.03 12.58 8.90
CA GLY A 38 -3.14 11.92 9.58
C GLY A 38 -3.64 10.64 8.91
N VAL A 39 -2.79 9.93 8.15
CA VAL A 39 -3.16 8.63 7.60
C VAL A 39 -3.38 7.60 8.72
N HIS A 40 -4.18 6.57 8.46
CA HIS A 40 -4.61 5.60 9.47
C HIS A 40 -3.63 4.41 9.61
N GLY A 41 -2.80 4.18 8.61
CA GLY A 41 -1.79 3.14 8.61
C GLY A 41 -1.00 3.10 7.30
N PHE A 42 -0.14 2.08 7.16
CA PHE A 42 0.64 1.85 5.95
C PHE A 42 0.45 0.43 5.42
N TRP A 43 0.49 0.32 4.08
CA TRP A 43 0.74 -0.93 3.39
C TRP A 43 2.20 -0.94 2.94
N VAL A 44 3.03 -1.67 3.68
CA VAL A 44 4.49 -1.62 3.59
C VAL A 44 5.01 -2.69 2.65
N ALA A 45 6.03 -2.38 1.86
CA ALA A 45 6.72 -3.29 0.94
C ALA A 45 5.78 -4.07 0.00
N GLY A 46 4.63 -3.48 -0.37
CA GLY A 46 3.75 -4.02 -1.40
C GLY A 46 4.22 -3.67 -2.82
N GLY A 47 3.31 -3.70 -3.81
CA GLY A 47 3.64 -3.36 -5.19
C GLY A 47 4.27 -1.96 -5.34
N THR A 48 3.71 -0.95 -4.68
CA THR A 48 4.27 0.42 -4.66
C THR A 48 5.64 0.48 -3.99
N GLY A 49 5.88 -0.36 -2.99
CA GLY A 49 7.16 -0.49 -2.29
C GLY A 49 8.19 -1.34 -3.04
N GLU A 50 7.92 -1.74 -4.29
CA GLU A 50 8.83 -2.51 -5.15
C GLU A 50 9.18 -3.92 -4.59
N SER A 51 8.25 -4.54 -3.84
CA SER A 51 8.42 -5.74 -3.01
C SER A 51 9.24 -6.88 -3.62
N VAL A 52 8.91 -7.27 -4.86
CA VAL A 52 9.58 -8.41 -5.52
C VAL A 52 10.99 -8.09 -6.02
N LEU A 53 11.36 -6.80 -5.98
CA LEU A 53 12.69 -6.31 -6.35
C LEU A 53 13.59 -6.07 -5.14
N LEU A 54 13.05 -6.19 -3.92
CA LEU A 54 13.82 -6.10 -2.68
C LEU A 54 14.49 -7.44 -2.38
N ASP A 55 15.71 -7.40 -1.86
CA ASP A 55 16.30 -8.59 -1.27
C ASP A 55 15.70 -8.85 0.13
N ASP A 56 15.98 -10.02 0.70
CA ASP A 56 15.36 -10.41 1.96
C ASP A 56 15.84 -9.53 3.14
N ASP A 57 17.10 -9.12 3.15
CA ASP A 57 17.66 -8.24 4.18
C ASP A 57 17.01 -6.85 4.12
N GLU A 58 16.79 -6.30 2.93
CA GLU A 58 16.08 -5.03 2.74
C GLU A 58 14.63 -5.13 3.20
N ASN A 59 13.94 -6.23 2.84
CA ASN A 59 12.56 -6.43 3.26
C ASN A 59 12.44 -6.53 4.79
N MET A 60 13.34 -7.29 5.43
CA MET A 60 13.42 -7.40 6.87
C MET A 60 13.71 -6.04 7.53
N ARG A 61 14.66 -5.30 6.98
CA ARG A 61 15.00 -3.97 7.50
C ARG A 61 13.86 -2.97 7.37
N ILE A 62 13.11 -3.00 6.27
CA ILE A 62 11.92 -2.16 6.06
C ILE A 62 10.85 -2.45 7.13
N ALA A 63 10.62 -3.71 7.48
CA ALA A 63 9.67 -4.06 8.55
C ALA A 63 10.07 -3.46 9.90
N GLU A 64 11.36 -3.54 10.28
CA GLU A 64 11.89 -2.95 11.50
C GLU A 64 11.73 -1.43 11.52
N ILE A 65 12.08 -0.75 10.41
CA ILE A 65 11.95 0.71 10.30
C ILE A 65 10.48 1.12 10.38
N ALA A 66 9.58 0.39 9.71
CA ALA A 66 8.17 0.71 9.71
C ALA A 66 7.57 0.61 11.12
N ALA A 67 7.85 -0.46 11.84
CA ALA A 67 7.41 -0.63 13.22
C ALA A 67 8.00 0.43 14.16
N ASP A 68 9.29 0.72 14.05
CA ASP A 68 9.98 1.73 14.85
C ASP A 68 9.45 3.15 14.57
N GLN A 69 9.29 3.54 13.30
CA GLN A 69 8.83 4.87 12.91
C GLN A 69 7.38 5.10 13.30
N SER A 70 6.53 4.11 13.18
CA SER A 70 5.10 4.23 13.54
C SER A 70 4.86 4.26 15.05
N ARG A 71 5.55 3.44 15.82
CA ARG A 71 5.51 3.35 17.31
C ARG A 71 4.12 3.53 17.92
N GLY A 72 3.17 2.75 17.45
CA GLY A 72 1.81 2.78 17.98
C GLY A 72 0.99 4.02 17.61
N ARG A 73 1.51 4.95 16.80
CA ARG A 73 0.75 6.09 16.28
C ARG A 73 -0.23 5.68 15.20
N ILE A 74 0.20 4.76 14.32
CA ILE A 74 -0.60 4.19 13.24
C ILE A 74 -0.22 2.71 13.03
N LYS A 75 -0.99 1.99 12.20
CA LYS A 75 -0.79 0.56 11.97
C LYS A 75 0.02 0.29 10.70
N ASN A 76 0.82 -0.79 10.73
CA ASN A 76 1.57 -1.26 9.57
C ASN A 76 1.03 -2.64 9.15
N ILE A 77 0.69 -2.77 7.87
CA ILE A 77 0.40 -4.04 7.22
C ILE A 77 1.59 -4.37 6.33
N MET A 78 2.45 -5.31 6.76
CA MET A 78 3.67 -5.65 6.04
C MET A 78 3.43 -6.71 4.98
N HIS A 79 3.86 -6.46 3.74
CA HIS A 79 3.76 -7.44 2.67
C HIS A 79 4.89 -8.48 2.79
N VAL A 80 4.47 -9.76 2.87
CA VAL A 80 5.34 -10.92 3.02
C VAL A 80 5.23 -11.90 1.86
N GLY A 81 4.45 -11.57 0.82
CA GLY A 81 4.22 -12.44 -0.32
C GLY A 81 5.49 -12.69 -1.14
N ALA A 82 5.74 -13.95 -1.46
CA ALA A 82 6.85 -14.41 -2.26
C ALA A 82 6.42 -15.53 -3.21
N ALA A 83 7.29 -15.90 -4.16
CA ALA A 83 6.99 -16.96 -5.12
C ALA A 83 6.97 -18.36 -4.46
N THR A 84 7.62 -18.53 -3.30
CA THR A 84 7.63 -19.78 -2.55
C THR A 84 7.06 -19.60 -1.16
N THR A 85 6.40 -20.65 -0.65
CA THR A 85 5.83 -20.64 0.71
C THR A 85 6.91 -20.46 1.77
N GLU A 86 8.05 -21.13 1.61
CA GLU A 86 9.17 -21.05 2.54
C GLU A 86 9.71 -19.63 2.71
N ARG A 87 9.91 -18.90 1.59
CA ARG A 87 10.35 -17.51 1.65
C ARG A 87 9.28 -16.60 2.28
N ALA A 88 8.01 -16.81 1.94
CA ALA A 88 6.91 -16.04 2.53
C ALA A 88 6.80 -16.27 4.05
N ILE A 89 7.02 -17.50 4.53
CA ILE A 89 7.10 -17.84 5.96
C ILE A 89 8.23 -17.06 6.64
N ALA A 90 9.45 -17.10 6.09
CA ALA A 90 10.59 -16.38 6.67
C ALA A 90 10.35 -14.88 6.78
N LEU A 91 9.74 -14.26 5.76
CA LEU A 91 9.35 -12.85 5.78
C LEU A 91 8.23 -12.56 6.79
N ALA A 92 7.27 -13.47 6.95
CA ALA A 92 6.18 -13.36 7.92
C ALA A 92 6.68 -13.42 9.37
N GLU A 93 7.55 -14.37 9.67
CA GLU A 93 8.22 -14.49 10.97
C GLU A 93 9.03 -13.24 11.31
N ASN A 94 9.71 -12.68 10.31
CA ASN A 94 10.47 -11.44 10.51
C ASN A 94 9.55 -10.25 10.77
N ALA A 95 8.47 -10.10 10.01
CA ALA A 95 7.48 -9.05 10.20
C ALA A 95 6.89 -9.10 11.62
N ALA A 96 6.57 -10.30 12.11
CA ALA A 96 6.10 -10.50 13.47
C ALA A 96 7.16 -10.10 14.52
N ARG A 97 8.43 -10.50 14.33
CA ARG A 97 9.54 -10.10 15.24
C ARG A 97 9.77 -8.59 15.22
N ALA A 98 9.59 -7.93 14.09
CA ALA A 98 9.71 -6.47 13.97
C ALA A 98 8.60 -5.72 14.71
N GLY A 99 7.47 -6.36 15.00
CA GLY A 99 6.36 -5.78 15.75
C GLY A 99 5.35 -5.03 14.91
N VAL A 100 5.18 -5.40 13.63
CA VAL A 100 4.08 -4.87 12.79
C VAL A 100 2.74 -5.42 13.25
N GLU A 101 1.66 -4.68 12.98
CA GLU A 101 0.32 -5.03 13.50
C GLU A 101 -0.42 -6.07 12.65
N ALA A 102 -0.02 -6.24 11.38
CA ALA A 102 -0.59 -7.24 10.48
C ALA A 102 0.37 -7.56 9.32
N ILE A 103 0.10 -8.67 8.65
CA ILE A 103 0.79 -9.05 7.42
C ILE A 103 -0.19 -9.07 6.24
N CYS A 104 0.34 -8.91 5.04
CA CYS A 104 -0.40 -9.18 3.82
C CYS A 104 0.41 -10.03 2.85
N CYS A 105 -0.29 -10.82 2.06
CA CYS A 105 0.32 -11.75 1.15
C CYS A 105 -0.43 -11.81 -0.18
N VAL A 106 0.30 -11.74 -1.31
CA VAL A 106 -0.23 -12.15 -2.61
C VAL A 106 -0.28 -13.68 -2.69
N PRO A 107 -1.18 -14.28 -3.52
CA PRO A 107 -1.10 -15.72 -3.77
C PRO A 107 0.25 -16.06 -4.42
N PRO A 108 0.69 -17.33 -4.36
CA PRO A 108 1.86 -17.77 -5.12
C PRO A 108 1.68 -17.40 -6.60
N PHE A 109 2.70 -16.83 -7.20
CA PHE A 109 2.65 -16.27 -8.54
C PHE A 109 3.69 -16.92 -9.48
N PHE A 110 3.58 -16.62 -10.77
CA PHE A 110 4.38 -17.14 -11.88
C PHE A 110 3.94 -18.53 -12.34
N TYR A 111 3.79 -19.51 -11.45
CA TYR A 111 3.26 -20.83 -11.78
C TYR A 111 1.81 -20.93 -11.30
N ARG A 112 0.93 -21.49 -12.15
CA ARG A 112 -0.45 -21.77 -11.74
C ARG A 112 -0.47 -22.84 -10.66
N GLN A 113 -1.20 -22.57 -9.60
CA GLN A 113 -1.43 -23.47 -8.48
C GLN A 113 -2.91 -23.86 -8.43
N THR A 114 -3.20 -24.99 -7.76
CA THR A 114 -4.58 -25.36 -7.42
C THR A 114 -5.09 -24.51 -6.24
N ASP A 115 -6.40 -24.44 -6.07
CA ASP A 115 -7.00 -23.74 -4.92
C ASP A 115 -6.49 -24.31 -3.60
N GLU A 116 -6.35 -25.63 -3.49
CA GLU A 116 -5.84 -26.31 -2.29
C GLU A 116 -4.41 -25.88 -1.96
N ALA A 117 -3.54 -25.75 -2.96
CA ALA A 117 -2.16 -25.29 -2.77
C ALA A 117 -2.12 -23.82 -2.36
N ILE A 118 -3.03 -22.98 -2.90
CA ILE A 118 -3.14 -21.57 -2.50
C ILE A 118 -3.63 -21.43 -1.05
N VAL A 119 -4.64 -22.21 -0.67
CA VAL A 119 -5.17 -22.23 0.71
C VAL A 119 -4.07 -22.66 1.69
N GLU A 120 -3.34 -23.74 1.36
CA GLU A 120 -2.25 -24.24 2.19
C GLU A 120 -1.11 -23.22 2.34
N HIS A 121 -0.78 -22.50 1.26
CA HIS A 121 0.18 -21.39 1.30
C HIS A 121 -0.24 -20.32 2.31
N TYR A 122 -1.47 -19.82 2.23
CA TYR A 122 -1.97 -18.80 3.15
C TYR A 122 -2.02 -19.30 4.60
N ARG A 123 -2.42 -20.56 4.79
CA ARG A 123 -2.45 -21.19 6.12
C ARG A 123 -1.06 -21.24 6.76
N ALA A 124 -0.07 -21.67 5.99
CA ALA A 124 1.31 -21.78 6.46
C ALA A 124 1.93 -20.40 6.78
N VAL A 125 1.73 -19.42 5.91
CA VAL A 125 2.24 -18.05 6.10
C VAL A 125 1.58 -17.36 7.30
N ALA A 126 0.27 -17.49 7.45
CA ALA A 126 -0.45 -16.91 8.58
C ALA A 126 -0.06 -17.51 9.91
N ALA A 127 0.10 -18.85 9.96
CA ALA A 127 0.52 -19.56 11.16
C ALA A 127 1.95 -19.18 11.62
N ALA A 128 2.84 -18.85 10.68
CA ALA A 128 4.22 -18.49 10.99
C ALA A 128 4.35 -17.11 11.68
N ALA A 129 3.51 -16.15 11.32
CA ALA A 129 3.48 -14.83 11.95
C ALA A 129 2.59 -14.77 13.19
N ASP A 130 1.51 -15.54 13.21
CA ASP A 130 0.41 -15.47 14.18
C ASP A 130 -0.15 -14.03 14.35
N LEU A 131 -0.25 -13.31 13.22
CA LEU A 131 -0.77 -11.96 13.09
C LEU A 131 -2.01 -11.94 12.17
N PRO A 132 -2.87 -10.91 12.27
CA PRO A 132 -3.92 -10.69 11.29
C PRO A 132 -3.37 -10.73 9.86
N LEU A 133 -4.00 -11.53 8.98
CA LEU A 133 -3.60 -11.69 7.58
C LEU A 133 -4.58 -10.95 6.67
N PHE A 134 -4.04 -10.16 5.76
CA PHE A 134 -4.76 -9.59 4.62
C PHE A 134 -4.33 -10.26 3.32
N VAL A 135 -5.28 -10.82 2.58
CA VAL A 135 -5.04 -11.33 1.23
C VAL A 135 -4.84 -10.16 0.26
N TYR A 136 -3.82 -10.21 -0.59
CA TYR A 136 -3.64 -9.19 -1.63
C TYR A 136 -4.10 -9.73 -2.99
N ASN A 137 -5.32 -9.39 -3.39
CA ASN A 137 -5.93 -9.81 -4.65
C ASN A 137 -5.50 -8.89 -5.80
N LEU A 138 -4.46 -9.27 -6.53
CA LEU A 138 -3.82 -8.50 -7.62
C LEU A 138 -3.59 -9.39 -8.86
N PRO A 139 -4.65 -9.88 -9.52
CA PRO A 139 -4.55 -10.86 -10.60
C PRO A 139 -3.76 -10.39 -11.81
N GLN A 140 -3.76 -9.09 -12.12
CA GLN A 140 -2.99 -8.52 -13.23
C GLN A 140 -1.47 -8.67 -13.06
N SER A 141 -0.98 -8.88 -11.85
CA SER A 141 0.45 -9.10 -11.56
C SER A 141 0.76 -10.54 -11.18
N THR A 142 -0.18 -11.23 -10.53
CA THR A 142 0.04 -12.60 -10.02
C THR A 142 -0.43 -13.68 -10.98
N GLY A 143 -1.36 -13.34 -11.89
CA GLY A 143 -2.05 -14.32 -12.74
C GLY A 143 -3.07 -15.17 -11.97
N VAL A 144 -3.34 -14.86 -10.71
CA VAL A 144 -4.29 -15.55 -9.83
C VAL A 144 -5.31 -14.55 -9.29
N GLU A 145 -6.59 -14.77 -9.59
CA GLU A 145 -7.68 -14.01 -8.97
C GLU A 145 -8.21 -14.76 -7.75
N ILE A 146 -8.28 -14.06 -6.62
CA ILE A 146 -8.98 -14.56 -5.44
C ILE A 146 -10.45 -14.20 -5.59
N THR A 147 -11.23 -15.17 -6.08
CA THR A 147 -12.69 -15.04 -6.20
C THR A 147 -13.36 -15.20 -4.83
N PRO A 148 -14.65 -14.83 -4.67
CA PRO A 148 -15.36 -15.07 -3.42
C PRO A 148 -15.36 -16.55 -3.01
N GLU A 149 -15.46 -17.49 -3.97
CA GLU A 149 -15.43 -18.93 -3.69
C GLU A 149 -14.07 -19.39 -3.15
N LEU A 150 -12.96 -18.90 -3.74
CA LEU A 150 -11.61 -19.20 -3.23
C LEU A 150 -11.38 -18.52 -1.89
N MET A 151 -11.87 -17.28 -1.72
CA MET A 151 -11.77 -16.57 -0.43
C MET A 151 -12.51 -17.33 0.67
N GLN A 152 -13.68 -17.94 0.38
CA GLN A 152 -14.38 -18.76 1.38
C GLN A 152 -13.54 -19.96 1.83
N LYS A 153 -12.86 -20.65 0.90
CA LYS A 153 -11.94 -21.76 1.23
C LYS A 153 -10.77 -21.28 2.11
N ILE A 154 -10.24 -20.07 1.82
CA ILE A 154 -9.17 -19.47 2.64
C ILE A 154 -9.72 -19.13 4.03
N GLN A 155 -10.91 -18.53 4.13
CA GLN A 155 -11.55 -18.15 5.39
C GLN A 155 -11.82 -19.37 6.28
N ASP A 156 -12.23 -20.49 5.69
CA ASP A 156 -12.49 -21.74 6.44
C ASP A 156 -11.20 -22.38 6.98
N ALA A 157 -10.05 -22.12 6.36
CA ALA A 157 -8.78 -22.77 6.66
C ALA A 157 -7.77 -21.89 7.43
N VAL A 158 -7.95 -20.57 7.46
CA VAL A 158 -6.98 -19.59 7.97
C VAL A 158 -7.61 -18.75 9.09
N PRO A 159 -7.47 -19.13 10.35
CA PRO A 159 -8.08 -18.41 11.49
C PRO A 159 -7.63 -16.95 11.62
N GLN A 160 -6.42 -16.62 11.15
CA GLN A 160 -5.85 -15.28 11.17
C GLN A 160 -6.36 -14.37 10.05
N LEU A 161 -7.19 -14.89 9.11
CA LEU A 161 -7.71 -14.08 8.01
C LEU A 161 -8.55 -12.92 8.56
N LYS A 162 -8.08 -11.71 8.33
CA LYS A 162 -8.77 -10.48 8.74
C LYS A 162 -9.52 -9.84 7.56
N GLY A 163 -8.92 -9.85 6.38
CA GLY A 163 -9.50 -9.16 5.24
C GLY A 163 -8.66 -9.26 3.98
N LEU A 164 -8.83 -8.28 3.12
CA LEU A 164 -8.10 -8.22 1.86
C LEU A 164 -7.89 -6.80 1.34
N LYS A 165 -6.86 -6.64 0.49
CA LYS A 165 -6.75 -5.55 -0.47
C LYS A 165 -7.26 -6.04 -1.82
N HIS A 166 -8.37 -5.48 -2.29
CA HIS A 166 -8.97 -5.84 -3.57
C HIS A 166 -8.52 -4.90 -4.68
N SER A 167 -7.59 -5.37 -5.52
CA SER A 167 -7.08 -4.66 -6.70
C SER A 167 -7.48 -5.34 -8.01
N ALA A 168 -8.34 -6.37 -7.96
CA ALA A 168 -8.86 -7.05 -9.14
C ALA A 168 -9.89 -6.20 -9.89
N PRO A 169 -10.10 -6.44 -11.22
CA PRO A 169 -11.05 -5.68 -12.02
C PRO A 169 -12.52 -5.82 -11.61
N SER A 170 -12.87 -6.94 -10.94
CA SER A 170 -14.26 -7.20 -10.52
C SER A 170 -14.64 -6.35 -9.30
N PHE A 171 -14.92 -5.06 -9.53
CA PHE A 171 -15.31 -4.12 -8.50
C PHE A 171 -16.51 -4.58 -7.64
N PRO A 172 -17.58 -5.23 -8.18
CA PRO A 172 -18.69 -5.71 -7.35
C PRO A 172 -18.28 -6.68 -6.24
N ASN A 173 -17.17 -7.40 -6.39
CA ASN A 173 -16.66 -8.33 -5.37
C ASN A 173 -16.29 -7.64 -4.05
N VAL A 174 -16.08 -6.33 -4.03
CA VAL A 174 -15.92 -5.57 -2.77
C VAL A 174 -17.11 -5.80 -1.84
N ARG A 175 -18.34 -5.75 -2.37
CA ARG A 175 -19.56 -6.02 -1.60
C ARG A 175 -19.64 -7.47 -1.13
N GLU A 176 -19.28 -8.42 -1.99
CA GLU A 176 -19.27 -9.85 -1.64
C GLU A 176 -18.31 -10.11 -0.46
N PHE A 177 -17.09 -9.59 -0.53
CA PHE A 177 -16.12 -9.74 0.55
C PHE A 177 -16.57 -9.05 1.85
N ALA A 178 -17.20 -7.87 1.76
CA ALA A 178 -17.78 -7.21 2.92
C ALA A 178 -18.90 -8.04 3.55
N HIS A 179 -19.77 -8.68 2.75
CA HIS A 179 -20.83 -9.57 3.23
C HIS A 179 -20.29 -10.86 3.88
N MET A 180 -19.07 -11.29 3.49
CA MET A 180 -18.37 -12.40 4.16
C MET A 180 -17.81 -11.98 5.54
N GLY A 181 -17.97 -10.71 5.94
CA GLY A 181 -17.45 -10.16 7.19
C GLY A 181 -15.95 -9.82 7.16
N LEU A 182 -15.38 -9.68 5.95
CA LEU A 182 -13.96 -9.38 5.77
C LEU A 182 -13.72 -7.86 5.70
N ASP A 183 -12.64 -7.41 6.31
CA ASP A 183 -12.13 -6.04 6.17
C ASP A 183 -11.59 -5.85 4.74
N CYS A 184 -12.39 -5.27 3.83
CA CYS A 184 -12.05 -5.10 2.43
C CYS A 184 -11.54 -3.69 2.16
N PHE A 185 -10.25 -3.53 1.83
CA PHE A 185 -9.69 -2.32 1.28
C PHE A 185 -9.81 -2.31 -0.25
N ILE A 186 -10.24 -1.18 -0.82
CA ILE A 186 -10.12 -0.99 -2.28
C ILE A 186 -8.66 -0.69 -2.64
N GLY A 187 -8.13 -1.40 -3.63
CA GLY A 187 -6.76 -1.24 -4.14
C GLY A 187 -6.65 -0.28 -5.33
N SER A 188 -7.66 0.54 -5.57
CA SER A 188 -7.66 1.59 -6.59
C SER A 188 -8.18 2.89 -5.99
N SER A 189 -7.30 3.86 -5.85
CA SER A 189 -7.61 5.17 -5.29
C SER A 189 -8.61 6.00 -6.11
N LEU A 190 -8.80 5.66 -7.39
CA LEU A 190 -9.87 6.21 -8.23
C LEU A 190 -11.28 5.75 -7.80
N LEU A 191 -11.35 4.69 -7.03
CA LEU A 191 -12.61 4.05 -6.63
C LEU A 191 -12.85 4.14 -5.13
N MET A 192 -12.14 5.02 -4.40
CA MET A 192 -12.28 5.07 -2.95
C MET A 192 -13.72 5.39 -2.53
N LEU A 193 -14.27 6.49 -2.98
CA LEU A 193 -15.65 6.86 -2.61
C LEU A 193 -16.70 5.81 -3.01
N PRO A 194 -16.78 5.34 -4.27
CA PRO A 194 -17.76 4.30 -4.60
C PRO A 194 -17.52 2.98 -3.85
N ALA A 195 -16.29 2.64 -3.51
CA ALA A 195 -16.02 1.44 -2.72
C ALA A 195 -16.51 1.56 -1.27
N LEU A 196 -16.34 2.71 -0.63
CA LEU A 196 -16.88 2.97 0.70
C LEU A 196 -18.41 2.79 0.72
N THR A 197 -19.12 3.22 -0.33
CA THR A 197 -20.58 3.08 -0.40
C THR A 197 -21.08 1.64 -0.55
N ILE A 198 -20.21 0.71 -0.93
CA ILE A 198 -20.56 -0.72 -1.08
C ILE A 198 -19.87 -1.62 -0.04
N GLY A 199 -19.29 -1.04 1.01
CA GLY A 199 -18.80 -1.77 2.17
C GLY A 199 -17.29 -1.93 2.28
N ALA A 200 -16.48 -1.26 1.43
CA ALA A 200 -15.06 -1.17 1.71
C ALA A 200 -14.82 -0.39 3.01
N ILE A 201 -13.81 -0.82 3.77
CA ILE A 201 -13.42 -0.16 5.02
C ILE A 201 -12.40 0.95 4.83
N GLY A 202 -11.90 1.14 3.61
CA GLY A 202 -10.90 2.14 3.30
C GLY A 202 -10.20 1.90 1.97
N CYS A 203 -9.08 2.59 1.77
CA CYS A 203 -8.29 2.53 0.53
C CYS A 203 -6.82 2.23 0.82
N VAL A 204 -6.25 1.32 0.01
CA VAL A 204 -4.81 1.02 -0.02
C VAL A 204 -4.30 1.17 -1.45
N ASP A 205 -3.67 2.29 -1.77
CA ASP A 205 -3.09 2.50 -3.12
C ASP A 205 -1.81 3.37 -3.06
N GLY A 206 -1.11 3.47 -4.19
CA GLY A 206 0.14 4.22 -4.32
C GLY A 206 -0.02 5.74 -4.29
N PRO A 207 -0.93 6.36 -5.05
CA PRO A 207 -1.07 7.82 -5.11
C PRO A 207 -1.25 8.52 -3.76
N PRO A 208 -1.99 7.99 -2.79
CA PRO A 208 -2.06 8.59 -1.45
C PRO A 208 -0.71 8.80 -0.76
N ASN A 209 0.30 8.04 -1.13
CA ASN A 209 1.64 8.14 -0.53
C ASN A 209 2.30 9.52 -0.74
N PHE A 210 2.05 10.18 -1.87
CA PHE A 210 2.62 11.49 -2.16
C PHE A 210 1.63 12.66 -2.02
N ALA A 211 0.35 12.39 -1.81
CA ALA A 211 -0.72 13.37 -1.67
C ALA A 211 -1.82 12.88 -0.69
N PRO A 212 -1.48 12.49 0.55
CA PRO A 212 -2.43 11.89 1.48
C PRO A 212 -3.63 12.79 1.75
N GLU A 213 -3.44 14.10 1.77
CA GLU A 213 -4.47 15.10 2.03
C GLU A 213 -5.67 15.00 1.09
N LEU A 214 -5.47 14.62 -0.18
CA LEU A 214 -6.55 14.50 -1.16
C LEU A 214 -7.50 13.34 -0.85
N TRP A 215 -6.98 12.22 -0.37
CA TRP A 215 -7.79 11.06 -0.02
C TRP A 215 -8.34 11.11 1.39
N LEU A 216 -7.64 11.78 2.32
CA LEU A 216 -8.18 12.07 3.65
C LEU A 216 -9.43 12.93 3.55
N GLU A 217 -9.46 13.90 2.64
CA GLU A 217 -10.67 14.71 2.42
C GLU A 217 -11.87 13.87 1.95
N ILE A 218 -11.66 12.84 1.10
CA ILE A 218 -12.71 11.89 0.73
C ILE A 218 -13.22 11.13 1.95
N TRP A 219 -12.30 10.62 2.76
CA TRP A 219 -12.60 9.86 3.97
C TRP A 219 -13.41 10.69 4.98
N ASP A 220 -12.94 11.89 5.27
CA ASP A 220 -13.58 12.80 6.23
C ASP A 220 -14.96 13.25 5.76
N ALA A 221 -15.09 13.61 4.48
CA ALA A 221 -16.38 14.01 3.91
C ALA A 221 -17.39 12.86 3.89
N TYR A 222 -16.96 11.65 3.53
CA TYR A 222 -17.81 10.46 3.53
C TYR A 222 -18.31 10.15 4.95
N ASN A 223 -17.42 10.13 5.95
CA ASN A 223 -17.78 9.86 7.34
C ASN A 223 -18.66 10.95 7.97
N ALA A 224 -18.55 12.19 7.49
CA ALA A 224 -19.45 13.28 7.87
C ALA A 224 -20.83 13.22 7.17
N GLY A 225 -21.04 12.28 6.24
CA GLY A 225 -22.26 12.17 5.43
C GLY A 225 -22.37 13.22 4.32
N ASP A 226 -21.32 14.00 4.06
CA ASP A 226 -21.27 14.99 2.99
C ASP A 226 -20.78 14.38 1.67
N ILE A 227 -21.69 13.66 1.02
CA ILE A 227 -21.37 12.94 -0.23
C ILE A 227 -20.97 13.91 -1.35
N LYS A 228 -21.57 15.10 -1.42
CA LYS A 228 -21.18 16.09 -2.44
C LYS A 228 -19.75 16.57 -2.28
N ARG A 229 -19.31 16.84 -1.07
CA ARG A 229 -17.93 17.19 -0.76
C ARG A 229 -17.00 16.00 -1.07
N ALA A 230 -17.40 14.78 -0.74
CA ALA A 230 -16.63 13.58 -1.06
C ALA A 230 -16.47 13.35 -2.57
N GLU A 231 -17.50 13.65 -3.39
CA GLU A 231 -17.42 13.60 -4.86
C GLU A 231 -16.38 14.60 -5.40
N VAL A 232 -16.43 15.85 -4.95
CA VAL A 232 -15.47 16.89 -5.37
C VAL A 232 -14.03 16.50 -4.96
N ALA A 233 -13.87 15.96 -3.74
CA ALA A 233 -12.57 15.47 -3.27
C ALA A 233 -12.07 14.30 -4.12
N GLN A 234 -12.95 13.34 -4.48
CA GLN A 234 -12.60 12.22 -5.34
C GLN A 234 -12.16 12.69 -6.74
N ASP A 235 -12.80 13.68 -7.31
CA ASP A 235 -12.41 14.23 -8.63
C ASP A 235 -10.99 14.79 -8.58
N ARG A 236 -10.66 15.60 -7.55
CA ARG A 236 -9.31 16.15 -7.36
C ARG A 236 -8.26 15.05 -7.14
N ALA A 237 -8.56 14.07 -6.29
CA ALA A 237 -7.68 12.94 -6.03
C ALA A 237 -7.45 12.09 -7.29
N SER A 238 -8.47 11.98 -8.14
CA SER A 238 -8.38 11.25 -9.40
C SER A 238 -7.38 11.90 -10.37
N GLU A 239 -7.27 13.22 -10.41
CA GLU A 239 -6.28 13.93 -11.22
C GLU A 239 -4.84 13.57 -10.80
N ALA A 240 -4.57 13.48 -9.49
CA ALA A 240 -3.27 13.01 -8.98
C ALA A 240 -2.98 11.55 -9.38
N THR A 241 -3.99 10.69 -9.39
CA THR A 241 -3.84 9.31 -9.87
C THR A 241 -3.54 9.24 -11.37
N MET A 242 -4.05 10.17 -12.18
CA MET A 242 -3.76 10.21 -13.61
C MET A 242 -2.28 10.50 -13.90
N LEU A 243 -1.57 11.22 -13.02
CA LEU A 243 -0.11 11.42 -13.14
C LEU A 243 0.64 10.09 -13.14
N VAL A 244 0.33 9.21 -12.18
CA VAL A 244 1.02 7.91 -12.09
C VAL A 244 0.60 6.95 -13.19
N ARG A 245 -0.61 7.08 -13.73
CA ARG A 245 -1.04 6.29 -14.89
C ARG A 245 -0.30 6.68 -16.17
N GLU A 246 -0.03 7.96 -16.36
CA GLU A 246 0.65 8.49 -17.54
C GLU A 246 2.17 8.26 -17.49
N PHE A 247 2.78 8.49 -16.33
CA PHE A 247 4.25 8.53 -16.21
C PHE A 247 4.84 7.32 -15.46
N GLY A 248 4.01 6.44 -14.92
CA GLY A 248 4.42 5.30 -14.10
C GLY A 248 4.51 5.64 -12.61
N LEU A 249 4.00 4.73 -11.76
CA LEU A 249 3.80 4.96 -10.34
C LEU A 249 5.09 5.28 -9.59
N HIS A 250 6.07 4.37 -9.64
CA HIS A 250 7.26 4.45 -8.79
C HIS A 250 8.09 5.71 -9.08
N ALA A 251 8.38 5.98 -10.37
CA ALA A 251 9.17 7.14 -10.74
C ALA A 251 8.44 8.46 -10.43
N THR A 252 7.13 8.53 -10.68
CA THR A 252 6.31 9.72 -10.42
C THR A 252 6.22 10.01 -8.93
N ALA A 253 5.93 9.00 -8.11
CA ALA A 253 5.83 9.16 -6.66
C ALA A 253 7.16 9.61 -6.04
N LYS A 254 8.28 9.01 -6.46
CA LYS A 254 9.62 9.39 -5.99
C LYS A 254 9.98 10.84 -6.37
N VAL A 255 9.64 11.28 -7.59
CA VAL A 255 9.88 12.68 -8.03
C VAL A 255 9.05 13.66 -7.22
N ILE A 256 7.74 13.41 -7.05
CA ILE A 256 6.85 14.32 -6.30
C ILE A 256 7.26 14.38 -4.82
N LEU A 257 7.55 13.24 -4.19
CA LEU A 257 7.97 13.21 -2.79
C LEU A 257 9.32 13.87 -2.57
N SER A 258 10.26 13.67 -3.49
CA SER A 258 11.56 14.35 -3.41
C SER A 258 11.41 15.87 -3.42
N GLU A 259 10.55 16.41 -4.29
CA GLU A 259 10.27 17.85 -4.35
C GLU A 259 9.52 18.34 -3.12
N ARG A 260 8.45 17.64 -2.73
CA ARG A 260 7.61 18.04 -1.59
C ARG A 260 8.37 18.07 -0.27
N LEU A 261 9.25 17.09 -0.04
CA LEU A 261 9.96 16.92 1.23
C LEU A 261 11.37 17.51 1.22
N GLY A 262 11.90 17.87 0.05
CA GLY A 262 13.28 18.35 -0.09
C GLY A 262 14.32 17.26 0.20
N ILE A 263 13.98 15.99 -0.07
CA ILE A 263 14.85 14.82 0.13
C ILE A 263 15.12 14.13 -1.20
N ASP A 264 16.04 13.16 -1.23
CA ASP A 264 16.24 12.29 -2.40
C ASP A 264 15.64 10.90 -2.16
N CYS A 265 14.48 10.63 -2.80
CA CYS A 265 13.85 9.32 -2.80
C CYS A 265 14.52 8.33 -3.78
N GLY A 266 15.51 8.78 -4.55
CA GLY A 266 16.20 7.98 -5.55
C GLY A 266 15.38 7.65 -6.79
N ASP A 267 15.84 6.63 -7.50
CA ASP A 267 15.17 6.11 -8.70
C ASP A 267 14.43 4.80 -8.40
N PRO A 268 13.45 4.40 -9.22
CA PRO A 268 12.90 3.05 -9.16
C PRO A 268 14.03 2.01 -9.35
N ARG A 269 13.93 0.90 -8.63
CA ARG A 269 14.88 -0.21 -8.83
C ARG A 269 14.74 -0.80 -10.23
N ALA A 270 15.87 -1.13 -10.87
CA ALA A 270 15.88 -1.79 -12.17
C ALA A 270 15.08 -3.10 -12.13
N PRO A 271 14.30 -3.41 -13.19
CA PRO A 271 14.26 -2.79 -14.53
C PRO A 271 13.43 -1.49 -14.61
N GLY A 272 12.86 -0.99 -13.51
CA GLY A 272 12.23 0.32 -13.46
C GLY A 272 13.21 1.42 -13.88
N ARG A 273 12.70 2.50 -14.47
CA ARG A 273 13.52 3.60 -14.96
C ARG A 273 13.07 4.93 -14.39
N PRO A 274 14.00 5.86 -14.13
CA PRO A 274 13.66 7.23 -13.77
C PRO A 274 12.96 7.94 -14.93
N LEU A 275 12.22 8.99 -14.61
CA LEU A 275 11.69 9.91 -15.62
C LEU A 275 12.81 10.75 -16.23
N SER A 276 12.69 11.07 -17.54
CA SER A 276 13.56 12.09 -18.15
C SER A 276 13.34 13.46 -17.48
N LYS A 277 14.32 14.35 -17.55
CA LYS A 277 14.21 15.71 -16.99
C LYS A 277 12.96 16.46 -17.49
N GLU A 278 12.62 16.29 -18.78
CA GLU A 278 11.42 16.90 -19.36
C GLU A 278 10.14 16.36 -18.71
N LYS A 279 10.04 15.02 -18.53
CA LYS A 279 8.90 14.39 -17.87
C LYS A 279 8.81 14.77 -16.39
N GLN A 280 9.96 14.87 -15.69
CA GLN A 280 10.00 15.37 -14.32
C GLN A 280 9.42 16.78 -14.22
N ALA A 281 9.82 17.70 -15.11
CA ALA A 281 9.30 19.06 -15.13
C ALA A 281 7.79 19.11 -15.39
N ILE A 282 7.27 18.24 -16.26
CA ILE A 282 5.82 18.13 -16.51
C ILE A 282 5.10 17.64 -15.26
N VAL A 283 5.61 16.57 -14.64
CA VAL A 283 5.02 15.99 -13.41
C VAL A 283 4.97 17.02 -12.29
N LEU A 284 6.09 17.72 -12.03
CA LEU A 284 6.18 18.70 -10.95
C LEU A 284 5.24 19.89 -11.18
N ARG A 285 5.17 20.43 -12.41
CA ARG A 285 4.22 21.49 -12.73
C ARG A 285 2.78 21.06 -12.48
N ARG A 286 2.37 19.88 -12.95
CA ARG A 286 1.02 19.37 -12.74
C ARG A 286 0.74 19.05 -11.25
N ALA A 287 1.74 18.62 -10.50
CA ALA A 287 1.63 18.44 -9.06
C ALA A 287 1.40 19.80 -8.36
N GLU A 288 2.10 20.86 -8.79
CA GLU A 288 1.90 22.22 -8.28
C GLU A 288 0.50 22.75 -8.60
N GLU A 289 -0.01 22.50 -9.82
CA GLU A 289 -1.39 22.84 -10.23
C GLU A 289 -2.45 22.16 -9.34
N LEU A 290 -2.15 20.97 -8.80
CA LEU A 290 -2.98 20.25 -7.82
C LEU A 290 -2.77 20.73 -6.37
N GLY A 291 -1.90 21.70 -6.15
CA GLY A 291 -1.56 22.21 -4.81
C GLY A 291 -0.58 21.32 -4.04
N LEU A 292 0.07 20.37 -4.70
CA LEU A 292 1.07 19.50 -4.08
C LEU A 292 2.43 20.20 -4.00
N THR A 293 2.49 21.24 -3.22
CA THR A 293 3.68 22.07 -3.04
C THR A 293 4.59 21.52 -1.93
N ARG A 294 5.76 22.13 -1.80
CA ARG A 294 6.74 21.80 -0.78
C ARG A 294 6.15 21.96 0.62
N VAL A 295 6.31 20.96 1.45
CA VAL A 295 5.89 21.00 2.86
C VAL A 295 7.04 21.60 3.67
N ALA A 296 6.74 22.58 4.54
CA ALA A 296 7.70 23.06 5.50
C ALA A 296 8.00 21.90 6.47
N VAL A 297 9.22 21.38 6.42
CA VAL A 297 9.67 20.42 7.44
C VAL A 297 9.78 21.21 8.75
N ALA A 298 9.00 20.84 9.74
CA ALA A 298 9.20 21.34 11.09
C ALA A 298 10.62 20.92 11.51
N GLN A 299 11.55 21.88 11.55
CA GLN A 299 12.85 21.65 12.17
C GLN A 299 12.55 21.30 13.62
N GLY A 300 12.84 20.04 14.00
CA GLY A 300 12.79 19.65 15.40
C GLY A 300 13.70 20.60 16.17
N ASP A 301 13.16 21.23 17.19
CA ASP A 301 13.97 21.93 18.18
C ASP A 301 14.90 20.88 18.82
N ASP A 302 16.20 21.08 18.65
CA ASP A 302 17.30 20.32 19.27
C ASP A 302 17.23 20.38 20.81
#